data_b137fb94a5db6145a28bf3913f1cf5e9
#
_entry.id   b137fb94a5db6145a28bf3913f1cf5e9
#
_cell.length_a   1.000
_cell.length_b   1.000
_cell.length_c   1.000
_cell.angle_alpha   90.00
_cell.angle_beta   90.00
_cell.angle_gamma   90.00
#
_symmetry.space_group_name_H-M   'P 1'
#
loop_
_entity.id
_entity.type
_entity.pdbx_description
1 polymer ?
#
loop_
_entity_poly.entity_id
_entity_poly.type
_entity_poly.pdbx_seq_one_letter_code
_entity_poly.pdbx_strand_id
1 'polypeptide(L)'
;MTQTAGRTAWYVERFDEFVRSLNGSSSARLLTQRKEAMDAFVELGFPTARDEEWRYTSLATLLRQDFGVVEKLGEEVLSDVDAWRVPNLQSHVLVFIDGQYQPALSGGASLPEGVRVSNLASLLHRDGEVRDGTSLAPRGKDAFVELNTAFLRDGVHVHVDKGVRVDVPIEVLFVAASPNAAVHPRLSVRVEDGAEATLVERYVSASDHVHLTNSLAEFSLGESAHLDHYRVQDENRAAFHIANLYVREERHSVLRSTCCTLGGGLTRNHVHTHLMGEGVDSTLNGLYLVEGQQHVDNHTLIEHAQPHCQSHEFYKGILADDSTGVFRGQILVHQAAQKTDAYQANRNLLLSDRAEINTKPQLEIYADDVKCSHGATIGQLDEDAIFYLRSRGIGSAAARQVLTRAFAGEVVERIRLEPLRVQLEDSVGKRLEQAIANRA
;
A
#
# COMPACT_ATOMS: atom_id res chain seq x y z
N MET A 1 20.89 27.10 -0.68
CA MET A 1 19.81 26.22 -1.23
C MET A 1 19.48 25.21 -0.17
N THR A 2 18.20 25.03 0.15
CA THR A 2 17.78 23.99 1.09
C THR A 2 18.11 22.61 0.54
N GLN A 3 18.36 21.63 1.39
CA GLN A 3 18.69 20.25 0.99
C GLN A 3 17.65 19.67 0.00
N THR A 4 16.38 20.01 0.17
CA THR A 4 15.28 19.62 -0.72
C THR A 4 15.40 20.19 -2.13
N ALA A 5 15.76 21.46 -2.31
CA ALA A 5 15.90 22.07 -3.64
C ALA A 5 17.05 21.44 -4.47
N GLY A 6 18.18 21.12 -3.82
CA GLY A 6 19.28 20.41 -4.48
C GLY A 6 18.88 19.01 -4.92
N ARG A 7 18.02 18.33 -4.15
CA ARG A 7 17.51 17.00 -4.50
C ARG A 7 16.49 17.01 -5.62
N THR A 8 15.61 18.01 -5.68
CA THR A 8 14.69 18.16 -6.81
C THR A 8 15.47 18.29 -8.13
N ALA A 9 16.53 19.10 -8.18
CA ALA A 9 17.38 19.23 -9.36
C ALA A 9 18.05 17.88 -9.75
N TRP A 10 18.48 17.09 -8.77
CA TRP A 10 19.07 15.76 -9.03
C TRP A 10 18.04 14.80 -9.68
N TYR A 11 16.77 14.82 -9.26
CA TYR A 11 15.73 13.99 -9.89
C TYR A 11 15.41 14.45 -11.32
N VAL A 12 15.51 15.75 -11.64
CA VAL A 12 15.37 16.26 -12.99
C VAL A 12 16.47 15.69 -13.92
N GLU A 13 17.73 15.66 -13.46
CA GLU A 13 18.83 15.04 -14.21
C GLU A 13 18.59 13.55 -14.47
N ARG A 14 18.11 12.81 -13.47
CA ARG A 14 17.75 11.38 -13.60
C ARG A 14 16.58 11.19 -14.53
N PHE A 15 15.62 12.11 -14.57
CA PHE A 15 14.51 12.08 -15.51
C PHE A 15 14.97 12.22 -16.96
N ASP A 16 15.92 13.10 -17.24
CA ASP A 16 16.49 13.24 -18.59
C ASP A 16 17.23 11.95 -19.03
N GLU A 17 17.91 11.28 -18.11
CA GLU A 17 18.54 9.98 -18.36
C GLU A 17 17.48 8.90 -18.62
N PHE A 18 16.44 8.86 -17.80
CA PHE A 18 15.31 7.93 -17.96
C PHE A 18 14.65 8.10 -19.34
N VAL A 19 14.32 9.33 -19.75
CA VAL A 19 13.71 9.62 -21.06
C VAL A 19 14.62 9.16 -22.19
N ARG A 20 15.93 9.38 -22.10
CA ARG A 20 16.90 8.87 -23.08
C ARG A 20 16.94 7.35 -23.14
N SER A 21 16.86 6.66 -21.98
CA SER A 21 16.87 5.19 -21.92
C SER A 21 15.66 4.53 -22.59
N LEU A 22 14.55 5.26 -22.74
CA LEU A 22 13.35 4.78 -23.44
C LEU A 22 13.53 4.63 -24.96
N ASN A 23 14.62 5.14 -25.53
CA ASN A 23 14.98 4.98 -26.96
C ASN A 23 13.82 5.23 -27.94
N GLY A 24 12.97 6.22 -27.67
CA GLY A 24 11.80 6.54 -28.49
C GLY A 24 10.63 5.55 -28.38
N SER A 25 10.67 4.62 -27.45
CA SER A 25 9.60 3.64 -27.24
C SER A 25 8.33 4.23 -26.63
N SER A 26 8.34 5.51 -26.24
CA SER A 26 7.16 6.20 -25.69
C SER A 26 6.37 6.93 -26.78
N SER A 27 5.03 6.85 -26.73
CA SER A 27 4.21 7.73 -27.54
C SER A 27 4.46 9.21 -27.19
N ALA A 28 4.26 10.12 -28.15
CA ALA A 28 4.43 11.56 -27.92
C ALA A 28 3.54 12.06 -26.76
N ARG A 29 2.34 11.52 -26.62
CA ARG A 29 1.40 11.86 -25.56
C ARG A 29 1.90 11.42 -24.17
N LEU A 30 2.39 10.19 -24.04
CA LEU A 30 2.94 9.70 -22.78
C LEU A 30 4.19 10.50 -22.38
N LEU A 31 5.03 10.86 -23.35
CA LEU A 31 6.19 11.71 -23.08
C LEU A 31 5.78 13.11 -22.57
N THR A 32 4.70 13.68 -23.15
CA THR A 32 4.14 14.95 -22.67
C THR A 32 3.64 14.82 -21.23
N GLN A 33 2.87 13.77 -20.91
CA GLN A 33 2.38 13.53 -19.55
C GLN A 33 3.51 13.36 -18.54
N ARG A 34 4.59 12.65 -18.90
CA ARG A 34 5.76 12.50 -18.03
C ARG A 34 6.45 13.84 -17.76
N LYS A 35 6.59 14.68 -18.76
CA LYS A 35 7.18 16.02 -18.62
C LYS A 35 6.31 16.94 -17.76
N GLU A 36 5.00 16.97 -18.02
CA GLU A 36 4.05 17.72 -17.17
C GLU A 36 4.12 17.28 -15.72
N ALA A 37 4.22 15.97 -15.45
CA ALA A 37 4.36 15.44 -14.11
C ALA A 37 5.70 15.83 -13.47
N MET A 38 6.80 15.82 -14.23
CA MET A 38 8.09 16.29 -13.74
C MET A 38 8.05 17.78 -13.41
N ASP A 39 7.43 18.60 -14.26
CA ASP A 39 7.27 20.04 -14.02
C ASP A 39 6.44 20.29 -12.75
N ALA A 40 5.35 19.54 -12.56
CA ALA A 40 4.54 19.60 -11.34
C ALA A 40 5.33 19.16 -10.09
N PHE A 41 6.14 18.10 -10.20
CA PHE A 41 7.04 17.70 -9.11
C PHE A 41 8.06 18.80 -8.77
N VAL A 42 8.63 19.46 -9.76
CA VAL A 42 9.57 20.57 -9.54
C VAL A 42 8.90 21.74 -8.82
N GLU A 43 7.66 22.06 -9.17
CA GLU A 43 6.88 23.10 -8.51
C GLU A 43 6.55 22.74 -7.05
N LEU A 44 6.10 21.53 -6.79
CA LEU A 44 5.79 21.05 -5.43
C LEU A 44 7.05 20.88 -4.58
N GLY A 45 8.11 20.32 -5.15
CA GLY A 45 9.27 19.84 -4.40
C GLY A 45 8.95 18.67 -3.48
N PHE A 46 9.96 18.16 -2.77
CA PHE A 46 9.72 17.15 -1.74
C PHE A 46 9.05 17.76 -0.51
N PRO A 47 8.06 17.07 0.07
CA PRO A 47 7.40 17.53 1.28
C PRO A 47 8.38 17.56 2.47
N THR A 48 8.05 18.37 3.45
CA THR A 48 8.84 18.61 4.64
C THR A 48 7.99 18.48 5.90
N ALA A 49 8.60 18.45 7.07
CA ALA A 49 7.86 18.46 8.34
C ALA A 49 7.00 19.73 8.58
N ARG A 50 7.06 20.73 7.69
CA ARG A 50 6.17 21.92 7.72
C ARG A 50 4.83 21.63 7.05
N ASP A 51 4.80 20.64 6.17
CA ASP A 51 3.59 20.18 5.54
C ASP A 51 2.84 19.28 6.54
N GLU A 52 1.60 19.63 6.85
CA GLU A 52 0.83 18.96 7.91
C GLU A 52 0.75 17.44 7.70
N GLU A 53 0.62 17.02 6.46
CA GLU A 53 0.58 15.60 6.06
C GLU A 53 1.90 14.84 6.35
N TRP A 54 3.02 15.58 6.50
CA TRP A 54 4.37 15.03 6.69
C TRP A 54 5.01 15.42 8.03
N ARG A 55 4.22 16.02 8.92
CA ARG A 55 4.72 16.58 10.17
C ARG A 55 5.53 15.58 11.02
N TYR A 56 5.11 14.31 11.02
CA TYR A 56 5.74 13.26 11.82
C TYR A 56 6.63 12.33 11.00
N THR A 57 6.80 12.58 9.70
CA THR A 57 7.55 11.72 8.79
C THR A 57 8.61 12.50 8.05
N SER A 58 9.87 12.27 8.45
CA SER A 58 11.01 12.96 7.86
C SER A 58 11.57 12.20 6.66
N LEU A 59 11.72 12.88 5.53
CA LEU A 59 12.37 12.36 4.33
C LEU A 59 13.90 12.53 4.33
N ALA A 60 14.50 13.01 5.43
CA ALA A 60 15.92 13.34 5.45
C ALA A 60 16.84 12.17 5.11
N THR A 61 16.50 10.95 5.52
CA THR A 61 17.28 9.73 5.23
C THR A 61 17.10 9.31 3.76
N LEU A 62 15.90 9.35 3.23
CA LEU A 62 15.60 9.08 1.83
C LEU A 62 16.32 10.08 0.91
N LEU A 63 16.28 11.36 1.24
CA LEU A 63 16.90 12.42 0.44
C LEU A 63 18.43 12.44 0.47
N ARG A 64 19.08 11.61 1.26
CA ARG A 64 20.54 11.40 1.23
C ARG A 64 20.96 10.29 0.27
N GLN A 65 20.02 9.48 -0.19
CA GLN A 65 20.32 8.34 -1.07
C GLN A 65 20.38 8.80 -2.53
N ASP A 66 21.31 8.22 -3.28
CA ASP A 66 21.46 8.44 -4.72
C ASP A 66 20.82 7.27 -5.46
N PHE A 67 19.52 7.37 -5.71
CA PHE A 67 18.79 6.34 -6.42
C PHE A 67 18.98 6.44 -7.93
N GLY A 68 19.16 5.29 -8.59
CA GLY A 68 19.28 5.18 -10.04
C GLY A 68 18.06 4.52 -10.69
N VAL A 69 17.91 4.76 -11.98
CA VAL A 69 16.97 4.02 -12.81
C VAL A 69 17.61 2.71 -13.24
N VAL A 70 16.95 1.59 -13.01
CA VAL A 70 17.45 0.28 -13.43
C VAL A 70 17.20 0.09 -14.91
N GLU A 71 18.27 0.06 -15.71
CA GLU A 71 18.17 -0.13 -17.18
C GLU A 71 18.07 -1.61 -17.56
N LYS A 72 18.87 -2.46 -16.89
CA LYS A 72 18.92 -3.90 -17.16
C LYS A 72 18.90 -4.69 -15.85
N LEU A 73 18.17 -5.77 -15.83
CA LEU A 73 18.12 -6.70 -14.71
C LEU A 73 19.37 -7.58 -14.69
N GLY A 74 19.87 -7.89 -13.48
CA GLY A 74 20.88 -8.92 -13.27
C GLY A 74 20.28 -10.32 -13.48
N GLU A 75 21.06 -11.24 -14.07
CA GLU A 75 20.59 -12.61 -14.36
C GLU A 75 20.35 -13.47 -13.11
N GLU A 76 20.95 -13.12 -11.97
CA GLU A 76 20.93 -13.92 -10.74
C GLU A 76 19.61 -13.88 -9.96
N VAL A 77 18.75 -12.89 -10.21
CA VAL A 77 17.52 -12.65 -9.41
C VAL A 77 16.40 -13.64 -9.70
N LEU A 78 16.51 -14.42 -10.77
CA LEU A 78 15.40 -15.20 -11.31
C LEU A 78 15.14 -16.55 -10.62
N SER A 79 16.00 -17.00 -9.68
CA SER A 79 15.96 -18.36 -9.17
C SER A 79 14.97 -18.64 -8.03
N ASP A 80 14.43 -17.61 -7.38
CA ASP A 80 13.71 -17.79 -6.12
C ASP A 80 12.35 -17.07 -6.01
N VAL A 81 11.75 -16.71 -7.15
CA VAL A 81 10.48 -15.96 -7.20
C VAL A 81 9.34 -16.70 -6.51
N ASP A 82 9.32 -18.02 -6.57
CA ASP A 82 8.27 -18.84 -5.96
C ASP A 82 8.26 -18.74 -4.42
N ALA A 83 9.41 -18.45 -3.78
CA ALA A 83 9.51 -18.27 -2.34
C ALA A 83 8.75 -17.01 -1.86
N TRP A 84 8.53 -16.03 -2.75
CA TRP A 84 7.81 -14.78 -2.43
C TRP A 84 6.33 -14.82 -2.77
N ARG A 85 5.86 -15.86 -3.45
CA ARG A 85 4.43 -16.06 -3.75
C ARG A 85 3.64 -16.49 -2.51
N VAL A 86 2.33 -16.38 -2.58
CA VAL A 86 1.45 -16.94 -1.54
C VAL A 86 1.46 -18.47 -1.65
N PRO A 87 1.97 -19.20 -0.64
CA PRO A 87 2.04 -20.65 -0.69
C PRO A 87 0.65 -21.27 -0.86
N ASN A 88 0.55 -22.31 -1.69
CA ASN A 88 -0.69 -23.06 -1.95
C ASN A 88 -1.83 -22.23 -2.55
N LEU A 89 -1.57 -21.02 -3.01
CA LEU A 89 -2.56 -20.20 -3.70
C LEU A 89 -2.54 -20.52 -5.20
N GLN A 90 -3.66 -20.99 -5.73
CA GLN A 90 -3.87 -21.03 -7.17
C GLN A 90 -4.27 -19.65 -7.65
N SER A 91 -3.34 -18.92 -8.24
CA SER A 91 -3.51 -17.54 -8.68
C SER A 91 -3.02 -17.32 -10.11
N HIS A 92 -3.48 -16.25 -10.74
CA HIS A 92 -2.84 -15.70 -11.93
C HIS A 92 -1.80 -14.67 -11.49
N VAL A 93 -0.53 -14.91 -11.76
CA VAL A 93 0.58 -14.13 -11.21
C VAL A 93 1.20 -13.23 -12.25
N LEU A 94 1.45 -11.97 -11.87
CA LEU A 94 2.29 -11.05 -12.62
C LEU A 94 3.52 -10.72 -11.79
N VAL A 95 4.69 -10.92 -12.35
CA VAL A 95 5.96 -10.65 -11.68
C VAL A 95 6.64 -9.45 -12.31
N PHE A 96 7.04 -8.53 -11.45
CA PHE A 96 7.85 -7.35 -11.81
C PHE A 96 9.13 -7.36 -10.99
N ILE A 97 10.28 -7.26 -11.65
CA ILE A 97 11.57 -7.11 -10.98
C ILE A 97 12.10 -5.72 -11.32
N ASP A 98 12.44 -4.93 -10.30
CA ASP A 98 12.85 -3.53 -10.45
C ASP A 98 11.92 -2.72 -11.37
N GLY A 99 10.60 -2.94 -11.23
CA GLY A 99 9.57 -2.27 -12.00
C GLY A 99 9.46 -2.73 -13.47
N GLN A 100 10.10 -3.83 -13.87
CA GLN A 100 10.04 -4.39 -15.22
C GLN A 100 9.29 -5.72 -15.23
N TYR A 101 8.29 -5.86 -16.11
CA TYR A 101 7.50 -7.08 -16.26
C TYR A 101 8.34 -8.28 -16.69
N GLN A 102 8.12 -9.42 -16.05
CA GLN A 102 8.82 -10.68 -16.30
C GLN A 102 7.84 -11.73 -16.86
N PRO A 103 7.62 -11.79 -18.19
CA PRO A 103 6.64 -12.73 -18.77
C PRO A 103 6.98 -14.19 -18.52
N ALA A 104 8.27 -14.55 -18.45
CA ALA A 104 8.70 -15.92 -18.19
C ALA A 104 8.39 -16.41 -16.76
N LEU A 105 8.20 -15.50 -15.80
CA LEU A 105 7.87 -15.77 -14.41
C LEU A 105 6.39 -15.51 -14.10
N SER A 106 5.65 -14.99 -15.07
CA SER A 106 4.24 -14.62 -14.94
C SER A 106 3.34 -15.69 -15.56
N GLY A 107 2.08 -15.76 -15.10
CA GLY A 107 1.10 -16.75 -15.59
C GLY A 107 0.47 -17.53 -14.44
N GLY A 108 0.15 -18.81 -14.66
CA GLY A 108 -0.48 -19.66 -13.64
C GLY A 108 -1.91 -20.02 -14.01
N ALA A 109 -2.86 -19.89 -13.08
CA ALA A 109 -4.24 -20.26 -13.32
C ALA A 109 -4.90 -19.40 -14.42
N SER A 110 -5.72 -20.03 -15.24
CA SER A 110 -6.42 -19.35 -16.34
C SER A 110 -7.48 -18.42 -15.78
N LEU A 111 -7.55 -17.23 -16.35
CA LEU A 111 -8.60 -16.25 -16.05
C LEU A 111 -9.83 -16.54 -16.92
N PRO A 112 -11.05 -16.27 -16.41
CA PRO A 112 -12.27 -16.41 -17.19
C PRO A 112 -12.35 -15.42 -18.35
N GLU A 113 -13.21 -15.70 -19.33
CA GLU A 113 -13.55 -14.73 -20.37
C GLU A 113 -14.09 -13.43 -19.76
N GLY A 114 -13.73 -12.29 -20.35
CA GLY A 114 -14.08 -10.97 -19.82
C GLY A 114 -13.11 -10.42 -18.78
N VAL A 115 -12.00 -11.15 -18.47
CA VAL A 115 -10.91 -10.63 -17.64
C VAL A 115 -9.69 -10.35 -18.51
N ARG A 116 -9.23 -9.12 -18.49
CA ARG A 116 -8.02 -8.69 -19.18
C ARG A 116 -6.97 -8.26 -18.16
N VAL A 117 -5.87 -8.96 -18.16
CA VAL A 117 -4.69 -8.61 -17.35
C VAL A 117 -3.51 -8.37 -18.30
N SER A 118 -2.86 -7.24 -18.17
CA SER A 118 -1.74 -6.87 -19.04
C SER A 118 -0.75 -5.99 -18.29
N ASN A 119 0.48 -5.96 -18.77
CA ASN A 119 1.42 -4.96 -18.32
C ASN A 119 1.11 -3.60 -18.98
N LEU A 120 1.27 -2.52 -18.23
CA LEU A 120 0.96 -1.16 -18.67
C LEU A 120 1.82 -0.72 -19.84
N ALA A 121 3.10 -1.10 -19.90
CA ALA A 121 3.99 -0.74 -21.00
C ALA A 121 3.41 -1.14 -22.34
N SER A 122 2.84 -2.34 -22.48
CA SER A 122 2.25 -2.79 -23.75
C SER A 122 1.00 -2.01 -24.14
N LEU A 123 0.19 -1.55 -23.18
CA LEU A 123 -0.96 -0.68 -23.43
C LEU A 123 -0.53 0.73 -23.83
N LEU A 124 0.45 1.30 -23.11
CA LEU A 124 1.01 2.61 -23.39
C LEU A 124 1.66 2.68 -24.78
N HIS A 125 2.28 1.58 -25.27
CA HIS A 125 2.84 1.49 -26.61
C HIS A 125 1.76 1.44 -27.69
N ARG A 126 0.69 0.70 -27.47
CA ARG A 126 -0.35 0.46 -28.48
C ARG A 126 -1.31 1.63 -28.65
N ASP A 127 -1.77 2.21 -27.54
CA ASP A 127 -2.87 3.17 -27.54
C ASP A 127 -2.44 4.59 -27.11
N GLY A 128 -1.21 4.76 -26.61
CA GLY A 128 -0.72 6.04 -26.10
C GLY A 128 -1.43 6.55 -24.84
N GLU A 129 -2.37 5.77 -24.35
CA GLU A 129 -3.19 6.02 -23.17
C GLU A 129 -3.45 4.73 -22.41
N VAL A 130 -3.48 4.80 -21.10
CA VAL A 130 -4.30 3.90 -20.30
C VAL A 130 -5.74 4.37 -20.56
N ARG A 131 -6.44 3.75 -21.48
CA ARG A 131 -7.66 4.27 -22.13
C ARG A 131 -8.81 4.60 -21.18
N ASP A 132 -8.88 3.99 -20.03
CA ASP A 132 -10.00 4.15 -19.11
C ASP A 132 -9.61 4.88 -17.84
N GLY A 133 -8.36 5.33 -17.78
CA GLY A 133 -7.85 5.99 -16.61
C GLY A 133 -7.94 7.49 -16.74
N THR A 134 -9.08 8.05 -16.48
CA THR A 134 -9.00 9.31 -15.76
C THR A 134 -8.25 8.99 -14.50
N SER A 135 -7.00 9.46 -14.38
CA SER A 135 -6.22 9.29 -13.15
C SER A 135 -7.08 9.72 -11.98
N LEU A 136 -7.24 8.85 -11.00
CA LEU A 136 -8.00 9.14 -9.78
C LEU A 136 -7.16 10.01 -8.84
N ALA A 137 -5.84 9.88 -8.94
CA ALA A 137 -4.91 10.69 -8.19
C ALA A 137 -4.96 12.15 -8.65
N PRO A 138 -5.15 13.12 -7.73
CA PRO A 138 -5.24 14.53 -8.07
C PRO A 138 -3.89 15.05 -8.56
N ARG A 139 -3.84 15.60 -9.78
CA ARG A 139 -2.64 16.16 -10.38
C ARG A 139 -2.15 17.40 -9.61
N GLY A 140 -0.83 17.54 -9.51
CA GLY A 140 -0.20 18.69 -8.88
C GLY A 140 -0.47 18.82 -7.38
N LYS A 141 -0.76 17.71 -6.69
CA LYS A 141 -1.07 17.71 -5.24
C LYS A 141 -0.11 16.88 -4.40
N ASP A 142 0.47 15.84 -4.96
CA ASP A 142 1.39 14.94 -4.26
C ASP A 142 2.66 14.71 -5.08
N ALA A 143 3.80 15.06 -4.51
CA ALA A 143 5.11 14.98 -5.17
C ALA A 143 5.48 13.54 -5.57
N PHE A 144 5.10 12.52 -4.78
CA PHE A 144 5.40 11.12 -5.08
C PHE A 144 4.47 10.55 -6.17
N VAL A 145 3.22 11.03 -6.25
CA VAL A 145 2.31 10.73 -7.37
C VAL A 145 2.89 11.29 -8.68
N GLU A 146 3.36 12.53 -8.65
CA GLU A 146 3.97 13.15 -9.82
C GLU A 146 5.28 12.45 -10.22
N LEU A 147 6.14 12.08 -9.26
CA LEU A 147 7.33 11.27 -9.53
C LEU A 147 6.98 9.89 -10.12
N ASN A 148 5.95 9.20 -9.59
CA ASN A 148 5.51 7.94 -10.18
C ASN A 148 5.09 8.12 -11.63
N THR A 149 4.35 9.18 -11.94
CA THR A 149 3.91 9.48 -13.31
C THR A 149 5.07 9.86 -14.25
N ALA A 150 6.02 10.67 -13.75
CA ALA A 150 7.20 11.07 -14.52
C ALA A 150 8.08 9.86 -14.89
N PHE A 151 8.36 8.99 -13.91
CA PHE A 151 9.20 7.80 -14.11
C PHE A 151 8.41 6.53 -14.45
N LEU A 152 7.15 6.64 -14.83
CA LEU A 152 6.32 5.49 -15.18
C LEU A 152 6.96 4.71 -16.34
N ARG A 153 7.42 3.50 -16.04
CA ARG A 153 7.98 2.59 -17.03
C ARG A 153 7.00 1.50 -17.40
N ASP A 154 6.49 0.83 -16.37
CA ASP A 154 5.58 -0.30 -16.50
C ASP A 154 4.70 -0.43 -15.24
N GLY A 155 3.79 -1.38 -15.25
CA GLY A 155 2.89 -1.67 -14.15
C GLY A 155 1.84 -2.69 -14.58
N VAL A 156 0.75 -2.75 -13.85
CA VAL A 156 -0.35 -3.69 -14.09
C VAL A 156 -1.61 -2.95 -14.48
N HIS A 157 -2.30 -3.47 -15.48
CA HIS A 157 -3.69 -3.13 -15.77
C HIS A 157 -4.55 -4.37 -15.66
N VAL A 158 -5.57 -4.29 -14.81
CA VAL A 158 -6.60 -5.32 -14.62
C VAL A 158 -7.93 -4.71 -15.01
N HIS A 159 -8.63 -5.38 -15.92
CA HIS A 159 -9.99 -5.00 -16.29
C HIS A 159 -10.89 -6.24 -16.21
N VAL A 160 -11.93 -6.15 -15.43
CA VAL A 160 -12.97 -7.18 -15.27
C VAL A 160 -14.27 -6.66 -15.84
N ASP A 161 -14.77 -7.33 -16.89
CA ASP A 161 -15.98 -6.93 -17.60
C ASP A 161 -17.23 -7.07 -16.70
N LYS A 162 -18.29 -6.38 -17.06
CA LYS A 162 -19.57 -6.34 -16.34
C LYS A 162 -20.12 -7.73 -16.05
N GLY A 163 -20.45 -7.97 -14.77
CA GLY A 163 -21.06 -9.20 -14.28
C GLY A 163 -20.12 -10.41 -14.24
N VAL A 164 -18.84 -10.24 -14.53
CA VAL A 164 -17.84 -11.32 -14.48
C VAL A 164 -17.40 -11.55 -13.05
N ARG A 165 -17.47 -12.80 -12.59
CA ARG A 165 -16.92 -13.22 -11.31
C ARG A 165 -15.57 -13.92 -11.51
N VAL A 166 -14.55 -13.39 -10.86
CA VAL A 166 -13.17 -13.92 -10.94
C VAL A 166 -12.88 -14.76 -9.71
N ASP A 167 -13.06 -16.08 -9.81
CA ASP A 167 -12.80 -16.99 -8.68
C ASP A 167 -11.30 -17.20 -8.43
N VAL A 168 -10.47 -16.93 -9.44
CA VAL A 168 -9.00 -17.06 -9.38
C VAL A 168 -8.41 -15.70 -8.94
N PRO A 169 -7.72 -15.62 -7.78
CA PRO A 169 -7.06 -14.40 -7.39
C PRO A 169 -5.99 -13.95 -8.39
N ILE A 170 -5.88 -12.64 -8.58
CA ILE A 170 -4.81 -12.01 -9.35
C ILE A 170 -3.72 -11.61 -8.34
N GLU A 171 -2.53 -12.17 -8.48
CA GLU A 171 -1.38 -11.88 -7.62
C GLU A 171 -0.35 -11.06 -8.39
N VAL A 172 0.03 -9.91 -7.84
CA VAL A 172 1.06 -9.05 -8.41
C VAL A 172 2.24 -9.01 -7.46
N LEU A 173 3.39 -9.49 -7.91
CA LEU A 173 4.61 -9.55 -7.14
C LEU A 173 5.60 -8.50 -7.67
N PHE A 174 5.94 -7.54 -6.83
CA PHE A 174 6.97 -6.54 -7.07
C PHE A 174 8.22 -6.90 -6.26
N VAL A 175 9.32 -7.16 -6.94
CA VAL A 175 10.60 -7.55 -6.35
C VAL A 175 11.62 -6.44 -6.60
N ALA A 176 12.15 -5.86 -5.53
CA ALA A 176 13.30 -4.97 -5.61
C ALA A 176 14.59 -5.79 -5.49
N ALA A 177 15.44 -5.72 -6.50
CA ALA A 177 16.63 -6.58 -6.61
C ALA A 177 17.93 -5.79 -6.73
N SER A 178 17.93 -4.68 -7.45
CA SER A 178 19.13 -3.90 -7.73
C SER A 178 19.47 -2.91 -6.61
N PRO A 179 20.76 -2.72 -6.30
CA PRO A 179 21.17 -1.75 -5.30
C PRO A 179 20.86 -0.31 -5.75
N ASN A 180 20.43 0.51 -4.81
CA ASN A 180 20.08 1.92 -5.03
C ASN A 180 19.04 2.14 -6.15
N ALA A 181 18.20 1.16 -6.43
CA ALA A 181 17.14 1.29 -7.41
C ALA A 181 16.03 2.22 -6.90
N ALA A 182 15.53 3.10 -7.78
CA ALA A 182 14.22 3.73 -7.63
C ALA A 182 13.25 3.07 -8.60
N VAL A 183 12.20 2.44 -8.06
CA VAL A 183 11.17 1.79 -8.85
C VAL A 183 9.83 2.49 -8.62
N HIS A 184 9.09 2.69 -9.71
CA HIS A 184 7.82 3.43 -9.71
C HIS A 184 6.69 2.54 -10.25
N PRO A 185 6.32 1.45 -9.54
CA PRO A 185 5.27 0.55 -10.00
C PRO A 185 3.91 1.24 -10.01
N ARG A 186 3.08 0.90 -10.99
CA ARG A 186 1.72 1.41 -11.11
C ARG A 186 0.73 0.28 -11.28
N LEU A 187 -0.42 0.38 -10.59
CA LEU A 187 -1.56 -0.51 -10.77
C LEU A 187 -2.78 0.29 -11.20
N SER A 188 -3.44 -0.20 -12.24
CA SER A 188 -4.74 0.30 -12.69
C SER A 188 -5.71 -0.87 -12.67
N VAL A 189 -6.75 -0.79 -11.82
CA VAL A 189 -7.73 -1.87 -11.65
C VAL A 189 -9.11 -1.31 -11.93
N ARG A 190 -9.82 -1.94 -12.84
CA ARG A 190 -11.20 -1.62 -13.15
C ARG A 190 -12.07 -2.85 -13.02
N VAL A 191 -13.03 -2.79 -12.10
CA VAL A 191 -14.03 -3.82 -11.88
C VAL A 191 -15.38 -3.22 -12.27
N GLU A 192 -15.92 -3.68 -13.41
CA GLU A 192 -17.16 -3.14 -13.98
C GLU A 192 -18.40 -3.55 -13.15
N ASP A 193 -19.58 -3.02 -13.53
CA ASP A 193 -20.83 -3.23 -12.79
C ASP A 193 -21.11 -4.71 -12.51
N GLY A 194 -21.38 -5.03 -11.26
CA GLY A 194 -21.71 -6.38 -10.80
C GLY A 194 -20.59 -7.41 -10.94
N ALA A 195 -19.37 -6.97 -11.25
CA ALA A 195 -18.21 -7.87 -11.34
C ALA A 195 -17.55 -8.07 -9.97
N GLU A 196 -16.85 -9.19 -9.81
CA GLU A 196 -16.16 -9.55 -8.56
C GLU A 196 -14.73 -9.98 -8.84
N ALA A 197 -13.76 -9.52 -8.04
CA ALA A 197 -12.36 -9.91 -8.15
C ALA A 197 -11.64 -9.92 -6.79
N THR A 198 -10.55 -10.68 -6.73
CA THR A 198 -9.58 -10.65 -5.62
C THR A 198 -8.20 -10.29 -6.16
N LEU A 199 -7.58 -9.27 -5.58
CA LEU A 199 -6.24 -8.79 -5.93
C LEU A 199 -5.30 -8.91 -4.72
N VAL A 200 -4.12 -9.46 -4.95
CA VAL A 200 -3.03 -9.52 -3.96
C VAL A 200 -1.82 -8.78 -4.51
N GLU A 201 -1.41 -7.71 -3.84
CA GLU A 201 -0.16 -6.99 -4.12
C GLU A 201 0.91 -7.41 -3.12
N ARG A 202 2.09 -7.75 -3.60
CA ARG A 202 3.23 -8.07 -2.74
C ARG A 202 4.45 -7.26 -3.13
N TYR A 203 5.08 -6.67 -2.13
CA TYR A 203 6.32 -5.91 -2.28
C TYR A 203 7.40 -6.57 -1.43
N VAL A 204 8.47 -7.02 -2.07
CA VAL A 204 9.57 -7.76 -1.43
C VAL A 204 10.93 -7.31 -1.94
N SER A 205 11.97 -7.61 -1.19
CA SER A 205 13.36 -7.38 -1.58
C SER A 205 14.08 -8.70 -1.81
N ALA A 206 14.79 -8.81 -2.92
CA ALA A 206 15.68 -9.94 -3.19
C ALA A 206 17.03 -9.85 -2.47
N SER A 207 17.34 -8.70 -1.86
CA SER A 207 18.60 -8.41 -1.18
C SER A 207 18.41 -7.38 -0.08
N ASP A 208 19.44 -7.15 0.74
CA ASP A 208 19.44 -6.12 1.81
C ASP A 208 19.89 -4.74 1.30
N HIS A 209 19.91 -4.51 0.00
CA HIS A 209 20.31 -3.23 -0.57
C HIS A 209 19.26 -2.15 -0.34
N VAL A 210 19.75 -0.91 -0.21
CA VAL A 210 18.89 0.28 -0.18
C VAL A 210 18.19 0.42 -1.54
N HIS A 211 16.88 0.66 -1.51
CA HIS A 211 16.08 0.97 -2.71
C HIS A 211 14.87 1.83 -2.33
N LEU A 212 14.25 2.43 -3.33
CA LEU A 212 13.01 3.17 -3.22
C LEU A 212 11.92 2.49 -4.05
N THR A 213 10.84 2.09 -3.41
CA THR A 213 9.59 1.74 -4.07
C THR A 213 8.62 2.90 -3.90
N ASN A 214 8.24 3.55 -5.01
CA ASN A 214 7.23 4.60 -5.03
C ASN A 214 6.04 4.12 -5.87
N SER A 215 5.06 3.48 -5.24
CA SER A 215 3.92 2.86 -5.90
C SER A 215 2.71 3.78 -5.98
N LEU A 216 1.97 3.66 -7.09
CA LEU A 216 0.68 4.30 -7.29
C LEU A 216 -0.33 3.25 -7.77
N ALA A 217 -1.41 3.07 -7.01
CA ALA A 217 -2.53 2.20 -7.36
C ALA A 217 -3.81 3.02 -7.51
N GLU A 218 -4.59 2.74 -8.56
CA GLU A 218 -5.84 3.42 -8.88
C GLU A 218 -6.90 2.37 -9.20
N PHE A 219 -7.94 2.29 -8.36
CA PHE A 219 -9.01 1.30 -8.50
C PHE A 219 -10.35 1.99 -8.79
N SER A 220 -11.07 1.49 -9.78
CA SER A 220 -12.41 1.95 -10.14
C SER A 220 -13.39 0.79 -10.03
N LEU A 221 -14.39 0.93 -9.15
CA LEU A 221 -15.42 -0.05 -8.88
C LEU A 221 -16.76 0.46 -9.43
N GLY A 222 -17.31 -0.25 -10.41
CA GLY A 222 -18.61 0.03 -10.99
C GLY A 222 -19.76 -0.24 -10.03
N GLU A 223 -21.01 -0.01 -10.48
CA GLU A 223 -22.21 -0.27 -9.68
C GLU A 223 -22.29 -1.74 -9.25
N SER A 224 -22.45 -1.98 -7.94
CA SER A 224 -22.49 -3.33 -7.35
C SER A 224 -21.24 -4.19 -7.61
N ALA A 225 -20.11 -3.59 -7.94
CA ALA A 225 -18.85 -4.29 -8.08
C ALA A 225 -18.25 -4.65 -6.73
N HIS A 226 -17.53 -5.79 -6.65
CA HIS A 226 -16.87 -6.24 -5.42
C HIS A 226 -15.37 -6.44 -5.66
N LEU A 227 -14.54 -5.86 -4.79
CA LEU A 227 -13.11 -6.07 -4.80
C LEU A 227 -12.60 -6.43 -3.40
N ASP A 228 -12.04 -7.63 -3.26
CA ASP A 228 -11.20 -7.99 -2.12
C ASP A 228 -9.74 -7.68 -2.50
N HIS A 229 -9.11 -6.76 -1.78
CA HIS A 229 -7.76 -6.29 -2.03
C HIS A 229 -6.86 -6.55 -0.83
N TYR A 230 -5.70 -7.14 -1.07
CA TYR A 230 -4.69 -7.43 -0.06
C TYR A 230 -3.35 -6.87 -0.49
N ARG A 231 -2.74 -6.02 0.35
CA ARG A 231 -1.37 -5.53 0.15
C ARG A 231 -0.47 -6.06 1.26
N VAL A 232 0.60 -6.73 0.88
CA VAL A 232 1.65 -7.20 1.81
C VAL A 232 2.97 -6.55 1.43
N GLN A 233 3.45 -5.66 2.28
CA GLN A 233 4.75 -5.02 2.14
C GLN A 233 5.73 -5.68 3.13
N ASP A 234 6.73 -6.37 2.60
CA ASP A 234 7.74 -7.12 3.33
C ASP A 234 9.14 -6.94 2.70
N GLU A 235 9.48 -5.68 2.44
CA GLU A 235 10.79 -5.29 1.93
C GLU A 235 11.82 -5.24 3.06
N ASN A 236 13.11 -5.27 2.71
CA ASN A 236 14.20 -5.23 3.68
C ASN A 236 14.20 -3.93 4.52
N ARG A 237 14.92 -3.92 5.63
CA ARG A 237 14.95 -2.78 6.58
C ARG A 237 15.70 -1.54 6.07
N ALA A 238 16.40 -1.62 4.95
CA ALA A 238 17.04 -0.46 4.31
C ALA A 238 16.14 0.17 3.22
N ALA A 239 15.00 -0.44 2.90
CA ALA A 239 14.09 0.01 1.88
C ALA A 239 13.30 1.26 2.30
N PHE A 240 13.01 2.11 1.32
CA PHE A 240 12.05 3.19 1.40
C PHE A 240 10.82 2.81 0.56
N HIS A 241 9.64 2.79 1.18
CA HIS A 241 8.40 2.46 0.50
C HIS A 241 7.39 3.59 0.65
N ILE A 242 7.01 4.22 -0.46
CA ILE A 242 5.95 5.22 -0.50
C ILE A 242 4.85 4.69 -1.40
N ALA A 243 3.67 4.51 -0.86
CA ALA A 243 2.53 3.94 -1.58
C ALA A 243 1.32 4.85 -1.54
N ASN A 244 0.74 5.10 -2.70
CA ASN A 244 -0.50 5.83 -2.85
C ASN A 244 -1.55 4.89 -3.47
N LEU A 245 -2.73 4.81 -2.85
CA LEU A 245 -3.90 4.09 -3.36
C LEU A 245 -5.08 5.06 -3.43
N TYR A 246 -5.64 5.22 -4.60
CA TYR A 246 -6.88 5.95 -4.84
C TYR A 246 -7.96 4.99 -5.32
N VAL A 247 -9.13 5.05 -4.68
CA VAL A 247 -10.27 4.20 -5.04
C VAL A 247 -11.50 5.05 -5.30
N ARG A 248 -12.16 4.79 -6.40
CA ARG A 248 -13.46 5.35 -6.74
C ARG A 248 -14.50 4.25 -6.67
N GLU A 249 -15.55 4.48 -5.89
CA GLU A 249 -16.58 3.52 -5.57
C GLU A 249 -17.95 4.02 -6.02
N GLU A 250 -18.54 3.33 -7.00
CA GLU A 250 -19.87 3.65 -7.52
C GLU A 250 -20.98 2.94 -6.68
N ARG A 251 -22.23 3.20 -7.01
CA ARG A 251 -23.41 2.75 -6.28
C ARG A 251 -23.37 1.27 -5.89
N HIS A 252 -23.64 0.97 -4.60
CA HIS A 252 -23.67 -0.39 -4.02
C HIS A 252 -22.38 -1.21 -4.22
N SER A 253 -21.27 -0.59 -4.60
CA SER A 253 -19.99 -1.29 -4.67
C SER A 253 -19.49 -1.68 -3.28
N VAL A 254 -18.63 -2.69 -3.24
CA VAL A 254 -18.02 -3.20 -2.01
C VAL A 254 -16.51 -3.29 -2.18
N LEU A 255 -15.79 -2.55 -1.36
CA LEU A 255 -14.35 -2.66 -1.22
C LEU A 255 -13.99 -3.29 0.12
N ARG A 256 -13.11 -4.29 0.11
CA ARG A 256 -12.42 -4.78 1.32
C ARG A 256 -10.94 -4.76 1.09
N SER A 257 -10.27 -3.77 1.65
CA SER A 257 -8.83 -3.62 1.52
C SER A 257 -8.13 -3.92 2.83
N THR A 258 -7.12 -4.78 2.80
CA THR A 258 -6.27 -5.09 3.96
C THR A 258 -4.81 -4.87 3.62
N CYS A 259 -4.14 -3.99 4.36
CA CYS A 259 -2.73 -3.66 4.21
C CYS A 259 -1.92 -4.22 5.39
N CYS A 260 -0.93 -5.06 5.10
CA CYS A 260 0.02 -5.58 6.08
C CYS A 260 1.41 -5.01 5.80
N THR A 261 1.92 -4.15 6.69
CA THR A 261 3.26 -3.57 6.62
C THR A 261 4.17 -4.28 7.62
N LEU A 262 5.12 -5.03 7.10
CA LEU A 262 6.03 -5.87 7.88
C LEU A 262 7.50 -5.48 7.70
N GLY A 263 7.84 -4.73 6.66
CA GLY A 263 9.20 -4.36 6.27
C GLY A 263 9.40 -2.86 6.05
N GLY A 264 10.54 -2.53 5.41
CA GLY A 264 10.94 -1.16 5.12
C GLY A 264 11.61 -0.45 6.29
N GLY A 265 12.63 0.37 6.03
CA GLY A 265 13.19 1.32 7.00
C GLY A 265 12.26 2.52 7.20
N LEU A 266 11.71 3.02 6.10
CA LEU A 266 10.63 4.02 6.09
C LEU A 266 9.55 3.55 5.14
N THR A 267 8.33 3.35 5.67
CA THR A 267 7.16 3.00 4.88
C THR A 267 6.07 4.03 5.10
N ARG A 268 5.54 4.59 4.01
CA ARG A 268 4.36 5.46 4.06
C ARG A 268 3.28 4.95 3.13
N ASN A 269 2.10 4.73 3.68
CA ASN A 269 0.91 4.32 2.95
C ASN A 269 -0.11 5.46 2.98
N HIS A 270 -0.56 5.90 1.82
CA HIS A 270 -1.67 6.83 1.66
C HIS A 270 -2.81 6.12 0.94
N VAL A 271 -3.98 6.09 1.54
CA VAL A 271 -5.19 5.46 0.97
C VAL A 271 -6.30 6.49 0.94
N HIS A 272 -6.84 6.75 -0.24
CA HIS A 272 -7.99 7.62 -0.42
C HIS A 272 -9.11 6.84 -1.12
N THR A 273 -10.22 6.62 -0.42
CA THR A 273 -11.43 6.03 -0.97
C THR A 273 -12.50 7.09 -1.12
N HIS A 274 -13.08 7.19 -2.31
CA HIS A 274 -14.10 8.16 -2.65
C HIS A 274 -15.42 7.44 -2.98
N LEU A 275 -16.39 7.50 -2.07
CA LEU A 275 -17.70 6.85 -2.14
C LEU A 275 -18.65 7.73 -2.95
N MET A 276 -18.61 7.56 -4.28
CA MET A 276 -19.31 8.39 -5.27
C MET A 276 -20.75 7.97 -5.54
N GLY A 277 -21.10 6.75 -5.16
CA GLY A 277 -22.44 6.21 -5.32
C GLY A 277 -23.17 6.02 -3.99
N GLU A 278 -24.49 5.88 -4.03
CA GLU A 278 -25.31 5.55 -2.87
C GLU A 278 -25.09 4.11 -2.43
N GLY A 279 -25.10 3.84 -1.12
CA GLY A 279 -25.09 2.49 -0.55
C GLY A 279 -23.75 1.74 -0.70
N VAL A 280 -22.64 2.44 -0.84
CA VAL A 280 -21.30 1.87 -0.86
C VAL A 280 -20.92 1.28 0.51
N ASP A 281 -20.23 0.12 0.50
CA ASP A 281 -19.62 -0.52 1.69
C ASP A 281 -18.10 -0.59 1.52
N SER A 282 -17.38 0.27 2.22
CA SER A 282 -15.92 0.39 2.13
C SER A 282 -15.25 -0.01 3.44
N THR A 283 -14.45 -1.07 3.41
CA THR A 283 -13.70 -1.57 4.57
C THR A 283 -12.20 -1.45 4.36
N LEU A 284 -11.51 -0.74 5.26
CA LEU A 284 -10.07 -0.62 5.30
C LEU A 284 -9.50 -1.27 6.56
N ASN A 285 -8.68 -2.30 6.42
CA ASN A 285 -7.95 -2.91 7.52
C ASN A 285 -6.44 -2.70 7.36
N GLY A 286 -5.74 -2.53 8.47
CA GLY A 286 -4.29 -2.39 8.47
C GLY A 286 -3.62 -3.08 9.65
N LEU A 287 -2.53 -3.79 9.39
CA LEU A 287 -1.61 -4.29 10.40
C LEU A 287 -0.21 -3.78 10.07
N TYR A 288 0.43 -3.14 11.03
CA TYR A 288 1.84 -2.79 10.92
C TYR A 288 2.61 -3.30 12.13
N LEU A 289 3.71 -3.98 11.83
CA LEU A 289 4.62 -4.52 12.82
C LEU A 289 6.01 -3.97 12.54
N VAL A 290 6.53 -3.15 13.44
CA VAL A 290 7.78 -2.42 13.27
C VAL A 290 8.68 -2.54 14.50
N GLU A 291 9.97 -2.66 14.24
CA GLU A 291 11.00 -2.85 15.26
C GLU A 291 12.31 -2.13 14.86
N GLY A 292 13.29 -2.11 15.75
CA GLY A 292 14.55 -1.41 15.50
C GLY A 292 14.31 0.09 15.35
N GLN A 293 14.73 0.66 14.23
CA GLN A 293 14.54 2.08 13.88
C GLN A 293 13.55 2.28 12.71
N GLN A 294 12.70 1.30 12.45
CA GLN A 294 11.72 1.39 11.38
C GLN A 294 10.71 2.51 11.66
N HIS A 295 10.31 3.17 10.59
CA HIS A 295 9.28 4.20 10.60
C HIS A 295 8.13 3.79 9.67
N VAL A 296 6.91 3.69 10.21
CA VAL A 296 5.71 3.44 9.41
C VAL A 296 4.73 4.60 9.56
N ASP A 297 4.16 5.04 8.46
CA ASP A 297 3.20 6.13 8.42
C ASP A 297 1.99 5.73 7.56
N ASN A 298 0.81 5.64 8.18
CA ASN A 298 -0.44 5.29 7.50
C ASN A 298 -1.37 6.50 7.50
N HIS A 299 -1.71 6.98 6.32
CA HIS A 299 -2.70 8.02 6.09
C HIS A 299 -3.89 7.43 5.34
N THR A 300 -5.06 7.65 5.85
CA THR A 300 -6.31 7.26 5.19
C THR A 300 -7.24 8.46 5.08
N LEU A 301 -7.92 8.56 3.96
CA LEU A 301 -9.04 9.48 3.73
C LEU A 301 -10.21 8.67 3.16
N ILE A 302 -11.32 8.62 3.90
CA ILE A 302 -12.57 8.04 3.42
C ILE A 302 -13.54 9.19 3.20
N GLU A 303 -13.87 9.45 1.93
CA GLU A 303 -14.72 10.56 1.52
C GLU A 303 -16.12 10.06 1.14
N HIS A 304 -17.09 10.33 2.00
CA HIS A 304 -18.51 10.02 1.77
C HIS A 304 -19.16 11.17 1.00
N ALA A 305 -19.43 10.97 -0.28
CA ALA A 305 -20.05 11.97 -1.14
C ALA A 305 -21.56 11.76 -1.32
N GLN A 306 -22.07 10.53 -1.09
CA GLN A 306 -23.45 10.13 -1.35
C GLN A 306 -24.09 9.47 -0.11
N PRO A 307 -25.44 9.43 -0.03
CA PRO A 307 -26.13 8.92 1.15
C PRO A 307 -26.08 7.38 1.27
N HIS A 308 -26.44 6.89 2.47
CA HIS A 308 -26.55 5.48 2.81
C HIS A 308 -25.27 4.66 2.69
N CYS A 309 -24.10 5.31 2.69
CA CYS A 309 -22.81 4.63 2.63
C CYS A 309 -22.34 4.17 4.00
N GLN A 310 -21.60 3.06 4.02
CA GLN A 310 -20.94 2.52 5.20
C GLN A 310 -19.43 2.51 5.01
N SER A 311 -18.70 2.85 6.07
CA SER A 311 -17.24 2.65 6.08
C SER A 311 -16.75 2.12 7.42
N HIS A 312 -15.87 1.12 7.35
CA HIS A 312 -15.25 0.51 8.51
C HIS A 312 -13.73 0.55 8.37
N GLU A 313 -13.08 1.27 9.27
CA GLU A 313 -11.64 1.34 9.29
C GLU A 313 -11.08 0.75 10.58
N PHE A 314 -10.16 -0.22 10.45
CA PHE A 314 -9.55 -0.89 11.58
C PHE A 314 -8.07 -1.13 11.37
N TYR A 315 -7.25 -0.32 12.05
CA TYR A 315 -5.80 -0.41 12.00
C TYR A 315 -5.22 -0.81 13.34
N LYS A 316 -4.22 -1.72 13.31
CA LYS A 316 -3.44 -2.11 14.49
C LYS A 316 -1.95 -1.98 14.26
N GLY A 317 -1.28 -1.39 15.24
CA GLY A 317 0.18 -1.25 15.26
C GLY A 317 0.81 -2.05 16.40
N ILE A 318 1.91 -2.72 16.11
CA ILE A 318 2.78 -3.34 17.11
C ILE A 318 4.16 -2.75 16.92
N LEU A 319 4.64 -2.03 17.95
CA LEU A 319 5.87 -1.25 17.85
C LEU A 319 6.85 -1.71 18.92
N ALA A 320 8.08 -1.88 18.49
CA ALA A 320 9.16 -2.41 19.32
C ALA A 320 10.45 -1.60 19.14
N ASP A 321 11.37 -1.68 20.10
CA ASP A 321 12.66 -0.98 20.15
C ASP A 321 12.55 0.55 20.06
N ASP A 322 13.19 1.19 19.08
CA ASP A 322 13.16 2.63 18.80
C ASP A 322 12.28 2.94 17.56
N SER A 323 11.33 2.08 17.27
CA SER A 323 10.47 2.24 16.10
C SER A 323 9.42 3.33 16.28
N THR A 324 9.04 3.94 15.16
CA THR A 324 8.03 5.01 15.13
C THR A 324 6.87 4.63 14.23
N GLY A 325 5.66 4.79 14.75
CA GLY A 325 4.43 4.68 13.98
C GLY A 325 3.72 6.02 13.85
N VAL A 326 3.06 6.22 12.73
CA VAL A 326 2.11 7.31 12.51
C VAL A 326 0.83 6.72 11.94
N PHE A 327 -0.30 7.15 12.50
CA PHE A 327 -1.61 6.88 11.92
C PHE A 327 -2.40 8.18 11.85
N ARG A 328 -2.81 8.55 10.65
CA ARG A 328 -3.73 9.66 10.42
C ARG A 328 -4.90 9.15 9.59
N GLY A 329 -6.03 8.97 10.24
CA GLY A 329 -7.26 8.56 9.59
C GLY A 329 -8.25 9.71 9.53
N GLN A 330 -8.74 10.04 8.36
CA GLN A 330 -9.73 11.10 8.16
C GLN A 330 -10.98 10.52 7.50
N ILE A 331 -12.13 10.82 8.09
CA ILE A 331 -13.43 10.57 7.47
C ILE A 331 -14.04 11.93 7.15
N LEU A 332 -14.31 12.17 5.87
CA LEU A 332 -14.97 13.36 5.36
C LEU A 332 -16.40 13.00 4.89
N VAL A 333 -17.40 13.60 5.51
CA VAL A 333 -18.81 13.37 5.18
C VAL A 333 -19.41 14.65 4.60
N HIS A 334 -19.69 14.63 3.30
CA HIS A 334 -20.32 15.76 2.61
C HIS A 334 -21.78 15.99 3.07
N GLN A 335 -22.29 17.18 2.88
CA GLN A 335 -23.65 17.55 3.27
C GLN A 335 -24.73 16.63 2.64
N ALA A 336 -24.49 16.16 1.42
CA ALA A 336 -25.41 15.24 0.73
C ALA A 336 -25.36 13.80 1.29
N ALA A 337 -24.30 13.42 1.99
CA ALA A 337 -24.06 12.05 2.45
C ALA A 337 -24.82 11.73 3.75
N GLN A 338 -26.15 11.89 3.71
CA GLN A 338 -27.03 11.55 4.82
C GLN A 338 -27.09 10.04 5.05
N LYS A 339 -27.40 9.59 6.27
CA LYS A 339 -27.47 8.16 6.64
C LYS A 339 -26.11 7.44 6.52
N THR A 340 -25.02 8.18 6.53
CA THR A 340 -23.66 7.60 6.63
C THR A 340 -23.50 6.85 7.96
N ASP A 341 -22.95 5.64 7.91
CA ASP A 341 -22.48 4.87 9.06
C ASP A 341 -20.96 4.65 8.93
N ALA A 342 -20.18 5.39 9.72
CA ALA A 342 -18.73 5.39 9.60
C ALA A 342 -18.07 5.10 10.96
N TYR A 343 -17.22 4.08 10.98
CA TYR A 343 -16.46 3.69 12.14
C TYR A 343 -14.97 3.61 11.84
N GLN A 344 -14.16 4.29 12.66
CA GLN A 344 -12.70 4.26 12.56
C GLN A 344 -12.07 3.86 13.90
N ALA A 345 -11.16 2.89 13.88
CA ALA A 345 -10.39 2.51 15.04
C ALA A 345 -8.91 2.29 14.72
N ASN A 346 -8.04 2.91 15.52
CA ASN A 346 -6.61 2.63 15.52
C ASN A 346 -6.16 2.17 16.90
N ARG A 347 -5.64 0.95 17.00
CA ARG A 347 -5.16 0.39 18.26
C ARG A 347 -3.68 0.07 18.18
N ASN A 348 -2.90 0.49 19.16
CA ASN A 348 -1.45 0.36 19.14
C ASN A 348 -0.94 -0.31 20.40
N LEU A 349 -0.04 -1.27 20.22
CA LEU A 349 0.63 -1.99 21.28
C LEU A 349 2.12 -1.64 21.25
N LEU A 350 2.60 -0.99 22.32
CA LEU A 350 4.00 -0.67 22.50
C LEU A 350 4.68 -1.77 23.30
N LEU A 351 5.66 -2.41 22.70
CA LEU A 351 6.45 -3.47 23.33
C LEU A 351 7.74 -2.96 23.99
N SER A 352 8.07 -1.68 23.83
CA SER A 352 9.23 -1.03 24.44
C SER A 352 8.93 0.42 24.81
N ASP A 353 9.69 0.94 25.79
CA ASP A 353 9.54 2.32 26.29
C ASP A 353 9.98 3.38 25.30
N ARG A 354 10.80 3.01 24.28
CA ARG A 354 11.30 3.92 23.26
C ARG A 354 10.52 3.87 21.95
N ALA A 355 9.58 2.92 21.83
CA ALA A 355 8.66 2.90 20.70
C ALA A 355 7.69 4.09 20.79
N GLU A 356 7.48 4.75 19.67
CA GLU A 356 6.64 5.94 19.60
C GLU A 356 5.51 5.76 18.57
N ILE A 357 4.31 6.23 18.92
CA ILE A 357 3.17 6.28 18.02
C ILE A 357 2.49 7.64 18.05
N ASN A 358 2.30 8.24 16.88
CA ASN A 358 1.54 9.45 16.68
C ASN A 358 0.22 9.10 15.98
N THR A 359 -0.89 9.04 16.73
CA THR A 359 -2.21 8.71 16.18
C THR A 359 -3.13 9.93 16.18
N LYS A 360 -3.70 10.24 15.01
CA LYS A 360 -4.60 11.39 14.80
C LYS A 360 -5.83 10.97 13.99
N PRO A 361 -6.85 10.37 14.63
CA PRO A 361 -8.13 10.17 13.96
C PRO A 361 -8.87 11.51 13.83
N GLN A 362 -9.52 11.75 12.68
CA GLN A 362 -10.19 13.01 12.38
C GLN A 362 -11.54 12.75 11.71
N LEU A 363 -12.57 13.48 12.14
CA LEU A 363 -13.90 13.47 11.54
C LEU A 363 -14.23 14.89 11.07
N GLU A 364 -14.61 15.03 9.80
CA GLU A 364 -15.14 16.24 9.21
C GLU A 364 -16.54 15.96 8.66
N ILE A 365 -17.56 16.37 9.39
CA ILE A 365 -18.94 15.96 9.12
C ILE A 365 -19.78 17.18 8.82
N TYR A 366 -20.32 17.23 7.60
CA TYR A 366 -21.20 18.29 7.12
C TYR A 366 -22.65 17.86 6.94
N ALA A 367 -22.97 16.57 7.23
CA ALA A 367 -24.32 16.04 7.23
C ALA A 367 -24.88 15.90 8.65
N ASP A 368 -26.21 15.97 8.80
CA ASP A 368 -26.87 16.00 10.12
C ASP A 368 -27.30 14.61 10.60
N ASP A 369 -27.79 13.75 9.70
CA ASP A 369 -28.34 12.42 10.03
C ASP A 369 -27.34 11.33 9.71
N VAL A 370 -26.35 11.17 10.59
CA VAL A 370 -25.24 10.22 10.43
C VAL A 370 -24.90 9.52 11.75
N LYS A 371 -24.22 8.37 11.64
CA LYS A 371 -23.58 7.65 12.75
C LYS A 371 -22.09 7.57 12.46
N CYS A 372 -21.33 8.48 13.06
CA CYS A 372 -19.88 8.50 12.86
C CYS A 372 -19.19 8.43 14.21
N SER A 373 -18.18 7.55 14.29
CA SER A 373 -17.35 7.44 15.48
C SER A 373 -15.91 7.09 15.15
N HIS A 374 -14.99 7.57 15.98
CA HIS A 374 -13.61 7.16 15.92
C HIS A 374 -13.05 6.83 17.29
N GLY A 375 -12.00 6.01 17.32
CA GLY A 375 -11.26 5.69 18.54
C GLY A 375 -9.81 5.41 18.27
N ALA A 376 -8.94 5.88 19.15
CA ALA A 376 -7.53 5.50 19.14
C ALA A 376 -7.10 5.04 20.53
N THR A 377 -6.31 3.98 20.58
CA THR A 377 -5.72 3.49 21.82
C THR A 377 -4.23 3.26 21.66
N ILE A 378 -3.49 3.62 22.70
CA ILE A 378 -2.07 3.33 22.82
C ILE A 378 -1.92 2.63 24.19
N GLY A 379 -1.35 1.43 24.18
CA GLY A 379 -1.19 0.66 25.39
C GLY A 379 0.02 -0.27 25.35
N GLN A 380 0.24 -0.93 26.46
CA GLN A 380 1.20 -2.01 26.65
C GLN A 380 0.44 -3.32 26.88
N LEU A 381 1.17 -4.44 26.94
CA LEU A 381 0.57 -5.72 27.30
C LEU A 381 -0.01 -5.65 28.72
N ASP A 382 -1.20 -6.21 28.88
CA ASP A 382 -1.88 -6.31 30.19
C ASP A 382 -1.09 -7.23 31.13
N GLU A 383 -0.53 -6.67 32.18
CA GLU A 383 0.25 -7.41 33.18
C GLU A 383 -0.61 -8.42 33.95
N ASP A 384 -1.90 -8.17 34.15
CA ASP A 384 -2.82 -9.13 34.81
C ASP A 384 -3.03 -10.35 33.86
N ALA A 385 -3.18 -10.13 32.57
CA ALA A 385 -3.26 -11.21 31.59
C ALA A 385 -1.94 -12.01 31.53
N ILE A 386 -0.78 -11.36 31.59
CA ILE A 386 0.52 -12.02 31.68
C ILE A 386 0.61 -12.84 32.97
N PHE A 387 0.25 -12.26 34.08
CA PHE A 387 0.25 -12.96 35.37
C PHE A 387 -0.68 -14.18 35.36
N TYR A 388 -1.86 -14.07 34.81
CA TYR A 388 -2.80 -15.19 34.67
C TYR A 388 -2.20 -16.34 33.85
N LEU A 389 -1.60 -16.06 32.70
CA LEU A 389 -0.94 -17.08 31.86
C LEU A 389 0.23 -17.74 32.63
N ARG A 390 1.03 -16.94 33.34
CA ARG A 390 2.14 -17.45 34.16
C ARG A 390 1.67 -18.35 35.28
N SER A 391 0.56 -18.03 35.95
CA SER A 391 -0.03 -18.87 36.99
C SER A 391 -0.50 -20.24 36.46
N ARG A 392 -0.69 -20.37 35.16
CA ARG A 392 -1.01 -21.62 34.45
C ARG A 392 0.22 -22.35 33.91
N GLY A 393 1.43 -21.94 34.28
CA GLY A 393 2.69 -22.57 33.90
C GLY A 393 3.27 -22.10 32.56
N ILE A 394 2.72 -21.06 31.93
CA ILE A 394 3.26 -20.49 30.70
C ILE A 394 4.38 -19.52 31.08
N GLY A 395 5.57 -19.70 30.49
CA GLY A 395 6.71 -18.81 30.74
C GLY A 395 6.43 -17.37 30.30
N SER A 396 7.09 -16.37 30.92
CA SER A 396 6.83 -14.94 30.67
C SER A 396 6.93 -14.56 29.20
N ALA A 397 7.98 -15.01 28.49
CA ALA A 397 8.16 -14.73 27.06
C ALA A 397 7.03 -15.34 26.23
N ALA A 398 6.64 -16.58 26.48
CA ALA A 398 5.55 -17.25 25.79
C ALA A 398 4.19 -16.57 26.07
N ALA A 399 3.96 -16.11 27.30
CA ALA A 399 2.75 -15.36 27.64
C ALA A 399 2.65 -14.05 26.84
N ARG A 400 3.73 -13.27 26.79
CA ARG A 400 3.81 -12.04 25.98
C ARG A 400 3.56 -12.33 24.50
N GLN A 401 4.16 -13.40 23.97
CA GLN A 401 3.98 -13.83 22.58
C GLN A 401 2.52 -14.19 22.28
N VAL A 402 1.85 -14.96 23.14
CA VAL A 402 0.44 -15.32 22.96
C VAL A 402 -0.44 -14.09 22.89
N LEU A 403 -0.27 -13.14 23.82
CA LEU A 403 -1.07 -11.91 23.84
C LEU A 403 -0.81 -11.01 22.65
N THR A 404 0.45 -10.90 22.22
CA THR A 404 0.80 -10.07 21.04
C THR A 404 0.29 -10.70 19.76
N ARG A 405 0.36 -12.04 19.62
CA ARG A 405 -0.26 -12.76 18.48
C ARG A 405 -1.77 -12.58 18.44
N ALA A 406 -2.44 -12.69 19.57
CA ALA A 406 -3.88 -12.46 19.66
C ALA A 406 -4.25 -11.03 19.23
N PHE A 407 -3.44 -10.04 19.63
CA PHE A 407 -3.63 -8.65 19.20
C PHE A 407 -3.50 -8.48 17.69
N ALA A 408 -2.48 -9.04 17.06
CA ALA A 408 -2.31 -9.02 15.59
C ALA A 408 -3.41 -9.82 14.87
N GLY A 409 -3.82 -10.95 15.45
CA GLY A 409 -4.78 -11.90 14.89
C GLY A 409 -6.12 -11.24 14.53
N GLU A 410 -6.59 -10.27 15.33
CA GLU A 410 -7.85 -9.57 15.02
C GLU A 410 -7.89 -8.89 13.63
N VAL A 411 -6.73 -8.53 13.05
CA VAL A 411 -6.67 -8.02 11.67
C VAL A 411 -6.48 -9.17 10.68
N VAL A 412 -5.57 -10.10 10.98
CA VAL A 412 -5.24 -11.20 10.08
C VAL A 412 -6.46 -12.10 9.83
N GLU A 413 -7.28 -12.36 10.83
CA GLU A 413 -8.53 -13.14 10.75
C GLU A 413 -9.58 -12.50 9.81
N ARG A 414 -9.47 -11.21 9.50
CA ARG A 414 -10.35 -10.53 8.54
C ARG A 414 -9.99 -10.82 7.08
N ILE A 415 -8.82 -11.41 6.82
CA ILE A 415 -8.39 -11.84 5.50
C ILE A 415 -9.18 -13.08 5.09
N ARG A 416 -10.00 -12.95 4.05
CA ARG A 416 -10.87 -14.03 3.54
C ARG A 416 -10.12 -15.04 2.70
N LEU A 417 -9.01 -14.64 2.09
CA LEU A 417 -8.15 -15.50 1.27
C LEU A 417 -7.30 -16.39 2.20
N GLU A 418 -7.78 -17.62 2.45
CA GLU A 418 -7.20 -18.52 3.45
C GLU A 418 -5.69 -18.78 3.29
N PRO A 419 -5.15 -19.08 2.10
CA PRO A 419 -3.71 -19.31 1.96
C PRO A 419 -2.87 -18.07 2.39
N LEU A 420 -3.33 -16.87 2.06
CA LEU A 420 -2.67 -15.62 2.47
C LEU A 420 -2.79 -15.41 3.99
N ARG A 421 -3.96 -15.67 4.56
CA ARG A 421 -4.18 -15.57 6.01
C ARG A 421 -3.22 -16.48 6.78
N VAL A 422 -3.12 -17.75 6.40
CA VAL A 422 -2.21 -18.74 7.03
C VAL A 422 -0.75 -18.30 6.91
N GLN A 423 -0.33 -17.81 5.74
CA GLN A 423 1.02 -17.30 5.55
C GLN A 423 1.31 -16.10 6.48
N LEU A 424 0.37 -15.18 6.61
CA LEU A 424 0.55 -13.99 7.45
C LEU A 424 0.52 -14.32 8.94
N GLU A 425 -0.31 -15.27 9.39
CA GLU A 425 -0.29 -15.79 10.75
C GLU A 425 1.09 -16.35 11.13
N ASP A 426 1.71 -17.13 10.22
CA ASP A 426 3.05 -17.68 10.42
C ASP A 426 4.13 -16.59 10.39
N SER A 427 4.09 -15.70 9.39
CA SER A 427 5.08 -14.62 9.22
C SER A 427 5.07 -13.64 10.39
N VAL A 428 3.88 -13.20 10.81
CA VAL A 428 3.69 -12.34 11.99
C VAL A 428 4.15 -13.06 13.25
N GLY A 429 3.78 -14.35 13.40
CA GLY A 429 4.20 -15.16 14.54
C GLY A 429 5.73 -15.23 14.68
N LYS A 430 6.44 -15.53 13.62
CA LYS A 430 7.92 -15.61 13.60
C LYS A 430 8.59 -14.27 13.96
N ARG A 431 8.07 -13.15 13.42
CA ARG A 431 8.60 -11.81 13.73
C ARG A 431 8.40 -11.44 15.19
N LEU A 432 7.21 -11.74 15.74
CA LEU A 432 6.92 -11.48 17.14
C LEU A 432 7.79 -12.35 18.08
N GLU A 433 8.08 -13.59 17.71
CA GLU A 433 9.03 -14.45 18.43
C GLU A 433 10.42 -13.80 18.49
N GLN A 434 10.92 -13.33 17.36
CA GLN A 434 12.23 -12.65 17.27
C GLN A 434 12.24 -11.35 18.08
N ALA A 435 11.21 -10.52 17.94
CA ALA A 435 11.10 -9.25 18.65
C ALA A 435 11.05 -9.42 20.19
N ILE A 436 10.46 -10.51 20.69
CA ILE A 436 10.37 -10.81 22.13
C ILE A 436 11.64 -11.50 22.64
N ALA A 437 12.23 -12.42 21.86
CA ALA A 437 13.45 -13.14 22.24
C ALA A 437 14.66 -12.21 22.39
N ASN A 438 14.76 -11.18 21.57
CA ASN A 438 15.83 -10.18 21.64
C ASN A 438 15.77 -9.30 22.89
N ARG A 439 14.75 -9.48 23.78
CA ARG A 439 14.48 -8.67 24.97
C ARG A 439 14.42 -9.49 26.28
N ALA A 440 14.47 -10.80 26.17
CA ALA A 440 14.51 -11.70 27.32
C ALA A 440 15.95 -11.95 27.77
#